data_e05a05aec975f0319a36aa337cd2fb63
#
_entry.id   e05a05aec975f0319a36aa337cd2fb63
#
_cell.length_a   1.000
_cell.length_b   1.000
_cell.length_c   1.000
_cell.angle_alpha   90.00
_cell.angle_beta   90.00
_cell.angle_gamma   90.00
#
_symmetry.space_group_name_H-M   'P 1'
#
loop_
_entity.id
_entity.type
_entity.pdbx_description
1 polymer ?
#
loop_
_entity_poly.entity_id
_entity_poly.type
_entity_poly.pdbx_seq_one_letter_code
_entity_poly.pdbx_strand_id
1 'polypeptide(L)'
;MSDPHTQGKANPPPAQGMRLDWESMPADVRGAVEAWLGSPVVAVQSQLTGFSPGVAARLRTADGRGVFVKAASPHPNPGVPTIHRREAQITALLPSTAPVPRLLWQYDDPATGWVVLVFDLIDGHNPAQPWLPAELDRVLDALTALSASLTPSPLPPGTVGTLGEAFQTRLHGWRKFREERPDLIAQLD
;
A
#
# COMPACT_ATOMS: atom_id res chain seq x y z
N MET A 1 33.73 -19.00 -28.97
CA MET A 1 32.76 -19.72 -28.13
C MET A 1 31.99 -18.67 -27.37
N SER A 2 30.81 -18.29 -27.90
CA SER A 2 29.94 -17.26 -27.29
C SER A 2 29.06 -17.94 -26.27
N ASP A 3 29.01 -17.37 -25.06
CA ASP A 3 28.23 -17.85 -23.91
C ASP A 3 26.73 -17.74 -24.20
N PRO A 4 25.92 -18.83 -24.15
CA PRO A 4 24.50 -18.80 -24.48
C PRO A 4 23.60 -18.29 -23.35
N HIS A 5 24.11 -17.70 -22.27
CA HIS A 5 23.32 -17.31 -21.09
C HIS A 5 22.97 -15.83 -20.97
N THR A 6 23.18 -15.02 -22.02
CA THR A 6 22.75 -13.62 -22.03
C THR A 6 21.40 -13.46 -22.75
N GLN A 7 20.40 -14.27 -22.45
CA GLN A 7 19.04 -13.90 -22.72
C GLN A 7 18.61 -12.91 -21.63
N GLY A 8 18.49 -11.64 -22.01
CA GLY A 8 17.97 -10.60 -21.15
C GLY A 8 16.62 -11.03 -20.57
N LYS A 9 16.57 -11.26 -19.25
CA LYS A 9 15.31 -11.48 -18.54
C LYS A 9 14.46 -10.25 -18.78
N ALA A 10 13.38 -10.42 -19.54
CA ALA A 10 12.38 -9.38 -19.69
C ALA A 10 11.95 -8.95 -18.28
N ASN A 11 11.96 -7.64 -18.02
CA ASN A 11 11.41 -7.12 -16.77
C ASN A 11 9.99 -7.65 -16.62
N PRO A 12 9.61 -8.11 -15.43
CA PRO A 12 8.22 -8.48 -15.18
C PRO A 12 7.32 -7.29 -15.53
N PRO A 13 6.16 -7.53 -16.11
CA PRO A 13 5.23 -6.45 -16.42
C PRO A 13 4.94 -5.66 -15.14
N PRO A 14 4.81 -4.32 -15.23
CA PRO A 14 4.46 -3.51 -14.07
C PRO A 14 3.16 -4.03 -13.46
N ALA A 15 3.10 -4.06 -12.13
CA ALA A 15 1.91 -4.46 -11.40
C ALA A 15 0.73 -3.60 -11.84
N GLN A 16 -0.22 -4.20 -12.55
CA GLN A 16 -1.42 -3.54 -13.04
C GLN A 16 -2.58 -3.81 -12.09
N GLY A 17 -2.65 -3.03 -11.01
CA GLY A 17 -3.87 -2.89 -10.25
C GLY A 17 -4.80 -1.88 -10.93
N MET A 18 -6.09 -1.97 -10.67
CA MET A 18 -7.07 -0.97 -11.10
C MET A 18 -6.90 0.30 -10.26
N ARG A 19 -5.98 1.19 -10.67
CA ARG A 19 -5.80 2.49 -10.03
C ARG A 19 -6.87 3.45 -10.51
N LEU A 20 -7.43 4.18 -9.58
CA LEU A 20 -8.36 5.28 -9.82
C LEU A 20 -7.59 6.60 -9.77
N ASP A 21 -7.96 7.53 -10.63
CA ASP A 21 -7.46 8.88 -10.56
C ASP A 21 -8.16 9.66 -9.44
N TRP A 22 -7.52 10.73 -8.98
CA TRP A 22 -8.06 11.63 -7.98
C TRP A 22 -9.44 12.16 -8.36
N GLU A 23 -9.64 12.48 -9.63
CA GLU A 23 -10.87 13.00 -10.19
C GLU A 23 -12.02 11.97 -10.18
N SER A 24 -11.70 10.69 -10.08
CA SER A 24 -12.69 9.60 -9.97
C SER A 24 -13.34 9.51 -8.58
N MET A 25 -12.77 10.19 -7.58
CA MET A 25 -13.38 10.27 -6.26
C MET A 25 -14.62 11.17 -6.30
N PRO A 26 -15.67 10.89 -5.50
CA PRO A 26 -16.80 11.79 -5.33
C PRO A 26 -16.35 13.20 -4.93
N ALA A 27 -17.05 14.21 -5.43
CA ALA A 27 -16.66 15.61 -5.23
C ALA A 27 -16.67 16.03 -3.74
N ASP A 28 -17.61 15.50 -2.97
CA ASP A 28 -17.73 15.71 -1.52
C ASP A 28 -16.57 15.06 -0.75
N VAL A 29 -16.10 13.87 -1.16
CA VAL A 29 -14.92 13.22 -0.57
C VAL A 29 -13.65 14.03 -0.87
N ARG A 30 -13.48 14.53 -2.12
CA ARG A 30 -12.38 15.41 -2.48
C ARG A 30 -12.46 16.74 -1.71
N GLY A 31 -13.66 17.31 -1.60
CA GLY A 31 -13.92 18.52 -0.84
C GLY A 31 -13.57 18.39 0.63
N ALA A 32 -13.81 17.21 1.25
CA ALA A 32 -13.41 16.95 2.63
C ALA A 32 -11.87 16.97 2.80
N VAL A 33 -11.12 16.44 1.82
CA VAL A 33 -9.64 16.52 1.82
C VAL A 33 -9.17 17.98 1.69
N GLU A 34 -9.74 18.75 0.75
CA GLU A 34 -9.37 20.15 0.54
C GLU A 34 -9.74 21.02 1.73
N ALA A 35 -10.90 20.77 2.36
CA ALA A 35 -11.30 21.46 3.59
C ALA A 35 -10.33 21.19 4.75
N TRP A 36 -9.85 19.96 4.91
CA TRP A 36 -8.81 19.63 5.88
C TRP A 36 -7.47 20.27 5.54
N LEU A 37 -7.09 20.30 4.27
CA LEU A 37 -5.86 20.96 3.82
C LEU A 37 -5.92 22.48 4.03
N GLY A 38 -7.09 23.08 4.04
CA GLY A 38 -7.33 24.53 4.14
C GLY A 38 -6.99 25.26 2.85
N SER A 39 -6.72 24.54 1.75
CA SER A 39 -6.31 25.11 0.46
C SER A 39 -6.71 24.16 -0.67
N PRO A 40 -7.13 24.67 -1.84
CA PRO A 40 -7.51 23.82 -2.97
C PRO A 40 -6.31 23.05 -3.53
N VAL A 41 -6.58 21.86 -4.04
CA VAL A 41 -5.61 21.03 -4.77
C VAL A 41 -5.43 21.58 -6.17
N VAL A 42 -4.20 21.95 -6.53
CA VAL A 42 -3.86 22.53 -7.84
C VAL A 42 -3.00 21.62 -8.72
N ALA A 43 -2.40 20.58 -8.15
CA ALA A 43 -1.68 19.59 -8.93
C ALA A 43 -1.83 18.21 -8.30
N VAL A 44 -2.00 17.21 -9.17
CA VAL A 44 -2.16 15.82 -8.83
C VAL A 44 -1.17 14.99 -9.64
N GLN A 45 -0.45 14.09 -8.98
CA GLN A 45 0.41 13.11 -9.62
C GLN A 45 0.01 11.71 -9.16
N SER A 46 -0.79 11.02 -9.97
CA SER A 46 -1.19 9.64 -9.71
C SER A 46 0.01 8.69 -9.67
N GLN A 47 0.01 7.78 -8.70
CA GLN A 47 1.00 6.72 -8.56
C GLN A 47 0.40 5.43 -9.12
N LEU A 48 0.71 5.13 -10.37
CA LEU A 48 0.08 4.03 -11.11
C LEU A 48 0.64 2.65 -10.74
N THR A 49 1.73 2.58 -9.97
CA THR A 49 2.32 1.33 -9.52
C THR A 49 1.59 0.77 -8.30
N GLY A 50 1.45 -0.56 -8.23
CA GLY A 50 0.84 -1.27 -7.10
C GLY A 50 -0.40 -2.07 -7.49
N PHE A 51 -0.82 -2.98 -6.61
CA PHE A 51 -1.89 -3.96 -6.88
C PHE A 51 -3.25 -3.58 -6.29
N SER A 52 -3.29 -2.70 -5.29
CA SER A 52 -4.55 -2.36 -4.61
C SER A 52 -5.39 -1.43 -5.48
N PRO A 53 -6.66 -1.75 -5.75
CA PRO A 53 -7.56 -0.81 -6.38
C PRO A 53 -7.76 0.42 -5.48
N GLY A 54 -7.90 1.59 -6.10
CA GLY A 54 -8.12 2.85 -5.39
C GLY A 54 -7.16 3.95 -5.85
N VAL A 55 -7.26 5.10 -5.21
CA VAL A 55 -6.43 6.27 -5.48
C VAL A 55 -5.14 6.17 -4.69
N ALA A 56 -4.02 6.48 -5.33
CA ALA A 56 -2.74 6.77 -4.70
C ALA A 56 -2.11 7.93 -5.47
N ALA A 57 -2.01 9.09 -4.83
CA ALA A 57 -1.58 10.30 -5.51
C ALA A 57 -0.76 11.22 -4.61
N ARG A 58 0.19 11.92 -5.21
CA ARG A 58 0.83 13.09 -4.64
C ARG A 58 -0.05 14.29 -4.98
N LEU A 59 -0.45 15.03 -3.97
CA LEU A 59 -1.22 16.26 -4.13
C LEU A 59 -0.37 17.46 -3.76
N ARG A 60 -0.59 18.57 -4.47
CA ARG A 60 -0.02 19.86 -4.12
C ARG A 60 -1.14 20.88 -4.09
N THR A 61 -1.17 21.66 -3.03
CA THR A 61 -2.16 22.72 -2.80
C THR A 61 -1.69 24.07 -3.33
N ALA A 62 -2.59 25.02 -3.47
CA ALA A 62 -2.31 26.36 -3.96
C ALA A 62 -1.33 27.15 -3.04
N ASP A 63 -1.32 26.87 -1.73
CA ASP A 63 -0.37 27.42 -0.77
C ASP A 63 1.00 26.70 -0.77
N GLY A 64 1.20 25.71 -1.66
CA GLY A 64 2.46 25.00 -1.84
C GLY A 64 2.64 23.75 -0.95
N ARG A 65 1.69 23.42 -0.07
CA ARG A 65 1.75 22.22 0.76
C ARG A 65 1.67 20.96 -0.12
N GLY A 66 2.50 19.98 0.17
CA GLY A 66 2.47 18.66 -0.47
C GLY A 66 2.03 17.58 0.50
N VAL A 67 1.16 16.66 0.03
CA VAL A 67 0.75 15.48 0.78
C VAL A 67 0.65 14.25 -0.14
N PHE A 68 0.68 13.07 0.45
CA PHE A 68 0.39 11.82 -0.25
C PHE A 68 -0.97 11.27 0.20
N VAL A 69 -1.84 10.98 -0.75
CA VAL A 69 -3.20 10.49 -0.47
C VAL A 69 -3.35 9.06 -0.96
N LYS A 70 -3.96 8.22 -0.11
CA LYS A 70 -4.51 6.91 -0.48
C LYS A 70 -6.00 6.94 -0.21
N ALA A 71 -6.80 6.47 -1.17
CA ALA A 71 -8.22 6.37 -0.97
C ALA A 71 -8.78 5.11 -1.65
N ALA A 72 -9.81 4.54 -1.04
CA ALA A 72 -10.48 3.37 -1.55
C ALA A 72 -11.98 3.42 -1.34
N SER A 73 -12.71 2.91 -2.31
CA SER A 73 -14.15 2.66 -2.22
C SER A 73 -14.44 1.17 -2.02
N PRO A 74 -15.65 0.81 -1.57
CA PRO A 74 -16.06 -0.59 -1.48
C PRO A 74 -16.25 -1.26 -2.86
N HIS A 75 -16.19 -0.50 -3.94
CA HIS A 75 -16.31 -1.01 -5.31
C HIS A 75 -14.98 -0.90 -6.07
N PRO A 76 -14.58 -1.93 -6.83
CA PRO A 76 -15.23 -3.24 -7.00
C PRO A 76 -14.96 -4.25 -5.86
N ASN A 77 -14.11 -3.92 -4.90
CA ASN A 77 -13.70 -4.83 -3.83
C ASN A 77 -14.01 -4.24 -2.44
N PRO A 78 -15.04 -4.75 -1.73
CA PRO A 78 -15.44 -4.23 -0.43
C PRO A 78 -14.40 -4.44 0.69
N GLY A 79 -13.40 -5.29 0.47
CA GLY A 79 -12.31 -5.51 1.42
C GLY A 79 -11.27 -4.38 1.45
N VAL A 80 -11.15 -3.58 0.40
CA VAL A 80 -10.08 -2.57 0.29
C VAL A 80 -10.23 -1.44 1.31
N PRO A 81 -11.41 -0.86 1.55
CA PRO A 81 -11.59 0.12 2.64
C PRO A 81 -11.20 -0.43 4.02
N THR A 82 -11.48 -1.70 4.29
CA THR A 82 -11.09 -2.35 5.55
C THR A 82 -9.56 -2.41 5.70
N ILE A 83 -8.83 -2.66 4.61
CA ILE A 83 -7.36 -2.62 4.62
C ILE A 83 -6.86 -1.21 4.95
N HIS A 84 -7.48 -0.17 4.38
CA HIS A 84 -7.11 1.23 4.65
C HIS A 84 -7.39 1.62 6.11
N ARG A 85 -8.56 1.23 6.66
CA ARG A 85 -8.87 1.46 8.09
C ARG A 85 -7.84 0.81 9.00
N ARG A 86 -7.44 -0.43 8.66
CA ARG A 86 -6.39 -1.14 9.41
C ARG A 86 -5.02 -0.48 9.26
N GLU A 87 -4.66 -0.01 8.07
CA GLU A 87 -3.44 0.76 7.83
C GLU A 87 -3.41 2.02 8.72
N ALA A 88 -4.51 2.76 8.78
CA ALA A 88 -4.62 3.94 9.62
C ALA A 88 -4.41 3.62 11.11
N GLN A 89 -5.08 2.58 11.61
CA GLN A 89 -4.95 2.15 13.01
C GLN A 89 -3.51 1.75 13.35
N ILE A 90 -2.86 0.98 12.49
CA ILE A 90 -1.48 0.54 12.72
C ILE A 90 -0.52 1.73 12.65
N THR A 91 -0.64 2.55 11.60
CA THR A 91 0.28 3.68 11.39
C THR A 91 0.20 4.71 12.53
N ALA A 92 -1.00 4.94 13.08
CA ALA A 92 -1.20 5.83 14.21
C ALA A 92 -0.51 5.34 15.51
N LEU A 93 -0.21 4.05 15.62
CA LEU A 93 0.44 3.44 16.78
C LEU A 93 1.96 3.28 16.60
N LEU A 94 2.48 3.53 15.41
CA LEU A 94 3.92 3.42 15.17
C LEU A 94 4.68 4.55 15.87
N PRO A 95 5.88 4.28 16.40
CA PRO A 95 6.71 5.32 17.02
C PRO A 95 7.11 6.36 15.96
N SER A 96 7.23 7.61 16.38
CA SER A 96 7.64 8.71 15.49
C SER A 96 9.04 8.54 14.89
N THR A 97 9.84 7.65 15.46
CA THR A 97 11.18 7.27 14.99
C THR A 97 11.14 6.21 13.89
N ALA A 98 10.00 5.56 13.64
CA ALA A 98 9.88 4.60 12.56
C ALA A 98 10.06 5.30 11.21
N PRO A 99 10.90 4.76 10.30
CA PRO A 99 11.16 5.35 8.99
C PRO A 99 10.01 5.08 8.01
N VAL A 100 8.84 5.57 8.35
CA VAL A 100 7.61 5.44 7.55
C VAL A 100 6.92 6.79 7.42
N PRO A 101 6.14 7.03 6.35
CA PRO A 101 5.31 8.22 6.24
C PRO A 101 4.33 8.32 7.41
N ARG A 102 4.19 9.51 7.99
CA ARG A 102 3.23 9.75 9.07
C ARG A 102 1.84 9.92 8.52
N LEU A 103 0.87 9.27 9.14
CA LEU A 103 -0.54 9.54 8.89
C LEU A 103 -0.87 10.92 9.49
N LEU A 104 -1.29 11.86 8.63
CA LEU A 104 -1.65 13.22 9.01
C LEU A 104 -3.15 13.37 9.26
N TRP A 105 -3.96 12.63 8.51
CA TRP A 105 -5.42 12.67 8.59
C TRP A 105 -6.04 11.44 7.97
N GLN A 106 -7.23 11.11 8.44
CA GLN A 106 -8.08 10.07 7.86
C GLN A 106 -9.52 10.56 7.77
N TYR A 107 -10.22 10.08 6.76
CA TYR A 107 -11.64 10.30 6.57
C TYR A 107 -12.30 8.99 6.18
N ASP A 108 -13.42 8.70 6.83
CA ASP A 108 -14.24 7.53 6.55
C ASP A 108 -15.66 8.05 6.26
N ASP A 109 -16.04 8.00 4.98
CA ASP A 109 -17.36 8.48 4.56
C ASP A 109 -18.42 7.40 4.75
N PRO A 110 -19.34 7.57 5.72
CA PRO A 110 -20.36 6.57 6.01
C PRO A 110 -21.41 6.45 4.89
N ALA A 111 -21.58 7.48 4.07
CA ALA A 111 -22.58 7.51 3.01
C ALA A 111 -22.17 6.68 1.80
N THR A 112 -20.91 6.75 1.40
CA THR A 112 -20.37 6.08 0.22
C THR A 112 -19.43 4.93 0.53
N GLY A 113 -18.95 4.85 1.78
CA GLY A 113 -17.97 3.88 2.24
C GLY A 113 -16.53 4.16 1.76
N TRP A 114 -16.28 5.35 1.21
CA TRP A 114 -14.93 5.78 0.89
C TRP A 114 -14.10 5.97 2.16
N VAL A 115 -12.87 5.47 2.12
CA VAL A 115 -11.86 5.71 3.15
C VAL A 115 -10.70 6.45 2.52
N VAL A 116 -10.29 7.56 3.13
CA VAL A 116 -9.18 8.39 2.69
C VAL A 116 -8.13 8.46 3.79
N LEU A 117 -6.88 8.24 3.44
CA LEU A 117 -5.72 8.41 4.30
C LEU A 117 -4.81 9.46 3.68
N VAL A 118 -4.40 10.45 4.48
CA VAL A 118 -3.47 11.49 4.07
C VAL A 118 -2.20 11.34 4.88
N PHE A 119 -1.09 11.23 4.17
CA PHE A 119 0.25 11.08 4.73
C PHE A 119 1.12 12.29 4.40
N ASP A 120 2.20 12.47 5.14
CA ASP A 120 3.26 13.38 4.73
C ASP A 120 3.85 12.95 3.38
N LEU A 121 4.23 13.93 2.58
CA LEU A 121 4.85 13.68 1.29
C LEU A 121 6.34 13.41 1.47
N ILE A 122 6.75 12.19 1.13
CA ILE A 122 8.17 11.84 1.09
C ILE A 122 8.77 12.36 -0.23
N ASP A 123 9.79 13.17 -0.13
CA ASP A 123 10.60 13.54 -1.28
C ASP A 123 11.57 12.41 -1.63
N GLY A 124 11.35 11.82 -2.79
CA GLY A 124 12.14 10.65 -3.21
C GLY A 124 11.54 9.96 -4.43
N HIS A 125 12.22 8.93 -4.86
CA HIS A 125 11.83 8.08 -5.97
C HIS A 125 11.92 6.59 -5.59
N ASN A 126 11.23 5.75 -6.33
CA ASN A 126 11.40 4.31 -6.21
C ASN A 126 12.81 3.88 -6.68
N PRO A 127 13.41 2.86 -6.06
CA PRO A 127 14.66 2.29 -6.54
C PRO A 127 14.59 1.87 -8.00
N ALA A 128 15.70 1.99 -8.71
CA ALA A 128 15.82 1.60 -10.12
C ALA A 128 15.56 0.09 -10.31
N GLN A 129 15.04 -0.26 -11.48
CA GLN A 129 14.86 -1.64 -11.91
C GLN A 129 15.62 -1.86 -13.23
N PRO A 130 16.62 -2.76 -13.29
CA PRO A 130 17.16 -3.59 -12.21
C PRO A 130 17.84 -2.77 -11.11
N TRP A 131 17.95 -3.35 -9.90
CA TRP A 131 18.55 -2.70 -8.75
C TRP A 131 19.94 -2.18 -9.00
N LEU A 132 20.21 -0.92 -8.63
CA LEU A 132 21.55 -0.39 -8.51
C LEU A 132 22.13 -0.77 -7.13
N PRO A 133 23.39 -1.24 -7.04
CA PRO A 133 23.98 -1.69 -5.77
C PRO A 133 23.82 -0.68 -4.63
N ALA A 134 24.14 0.58 -4.87
CA ALA A 134 24.03 1.63 -3.85
C ALA A 134 22.58 1.93 -3.40
N GLU A 135 21.58 1.68 -4.24
CA GLU A 135 20.17 1.79 -3.84
C GLU A 135 19.72 0.57 -3.06
N LEU A 136 20.18 -0.62 -3.45
CA LEU A 136 19.92 -1.84 -2.71
C LEU A 136 20.49 -1.76 -1.30
N ASP A 137 21.72 -1.31 -1.13
CA ASP A 137 22.36 -1.13 0.19
C ASP A 137 21.51 -0.19 1.07
N ARG A 138 21.07 0.95 0.54
CA ARG A 138 20.20 1.88 1.28
C ARG A 138 18.85 1.25 1.69
N VAL A 139 18.28 0.41 0.83
CA VAL A 139 17.02 -0.30 1.17
C VAL A 139 17.27 -1.32 2.27
N LEU A 140 18.38 -2.07 2.22
CA LEU A 140 18.74 -3.04 3.26
C LEU A 140 19.01 -2.36 4.61
N ASP A 141 19.70 -1.21 4.60
CA ASP A 141 19.93 -0.40 5.79
C ASP A 141 18.60 0.11 6.38
N ALA A 142 17.69 0.61 5.54
CA ALA A 142 16.38 1.06 5.96
C ALA A 142 15.53 -0.08 6.57
N LEU A 143 15.56 -1.27 5.98
CA LEU A 143 14.88 -2.45 6.51
C LEU A 143 15.47 -2.90 7.84
N THR A 144 16.80 -2.82 7.99
CA THR A 144 17.49 -3.14 9.22
C THR A 144 17.09 -2.16 10.33
N ALA A 145 17.09 -0.86 10.04
CA ALA A 145 16.66 0.18 10.98
C ALA A 145 15.19 0.02 11.36
N LEU A 146 14.31 -0.28 10.38
CA LEU A 146 12.90 -0.54 10.64
C LEU A 146 12.71 -1.76 11.55
N SER A 147 13.39 -2.87 11.26
CA SER A 147 13.35 -4.08 12.09
C SER A 147 13.81 -3.79 13.52
N ALA A 148 14.91 -3.08 13.71
CA ALA A 148 15.41 -2.71 15.02
C ALA A 148 14.43 -1.81 15.79
N SER A 149 13.79 -0.85 15.13
CA SER A 149 12.86 0.09 15.76
C SER A 149 11.50 -0.54 16.13
N LEU A 150 11.13 -1.64 15.45
CA LEU A 150 9.84 -2.32 15.64
C LEU A 150 9.97 -3.69 16.34
N THR A 151 11.14 -4.02 16.86
CA THR A 151 11.38 -5.26 17.61
C THR A 151 11.94 -4.96 18.99
N PRO A 152 11.27 -5.32 20.11
CA PRO A 152 9.92 -5.96 20.11
C PRO A 152 8.83 -5.06 19.53
N SER A 153 7.71 -5.65 19.10
CA SER A 153 6.60 -4.90 18.51
C SER A 153 6.13 -3.78 19.44
N PRO A 154 6.07 -2.52 18.97
CA PRO A 154 5.55 -1.40 19.77
C PRO A 154 4.00 -1.39 19.82
N LEU A 155 3.35 -2.26 19.06
CA LEU A 155 1.90 -2.32 19.00
C LEU A 155 1.32 -3.02 20.22
N PRO A 156 0.19 -2.56 20.78
CA PRO A 156 -0.50 -3.26 21.85
C PRO A 156 -0.83 -4.71 21.46
N PRO A 157 -0.79 -5.66 22.42
CA PRO A 157 -1.18 -7.04 22.16
C PRO A 157 -2.56 -7.15 21.52
N GLY A 158 -2.68 -7.99 20.50
CA GLY A 158 -3.95 -8.18 19.76
C GLY A 158 -4.23 -7.14 18.67
N THR A 159 -3.43 -6.07 18.53
CA THR A 159 -3.58 -5.10 17.42
C THR A 159 -3.38 -5.76 16.07
N VAL A 160 -2.38 -6.62 15.96
CA VAL A 160 -2.11 -7.44 14.78
C VAL A 160 -1.98 -8.91 15.20
N GLY A 161 -2.42 -9.82 14.34
CA GLY A 161 -2.22 -11.24 14.57
C GLY A 161 -0.74 -11.62 14.50
N THR A 162 -0.37 -12.68 15.19
CA THR A 162 0.96 -13.25 15.10
C THR A 162 1.23 -13.84 13.72
N LEU A 163 2.50 -13.98 13.37
CA LEU A 163 2.91 -14.66 12.13
C LEU A 163 2.37 -16.10 12.11
N GLY A 164 2.38 -16.78 13.26
CA GLY A 164 1.82 -18.14 13.40
C GLY A 164 0.34 -18.21 13.05
N GLU A 165 -0.47 -17.28 13.55
CA GLU A 165 -1.91 -17.19 13.22
C GLU A 165 -2.12 -16.88 11.74
N ALA A 166 -1.35 -15.95 11.18
CA ALA A 166 -1.43 -15.61 9.77
C ALA A 166 -1.07 -16.81 8.85
N PHE A 167 -0.05 -17.57 9.23
CA PHE A 167 0.33 -18.78 8.50
C PHE A 167 -0.69 -19.91 8.66
N GLN A 168 -1.25 -20.10 9.85
CA GLN A 168 -2.32 -21.09 10.03
C GLN A 168 -3.50 -20.84 9.08
N THR A 169 -3.89 -19.60 8.90
CA THR A 169 -4.99 -19.25 8.00
C THR A 169 -4.60 -19.34 6.52
N ARG A 170 -3.40 -18.90 6.14
CA ARG A 170 -2.98 -18.82 4.72
C ARG A 170 -2.44 -20.12 4.15
N LEU A 171 -1.77 -20.94 4.96
CA LEU A 171 -1.20 -22.22 4.50
C LEU A 171 -2.25 -23.35 4.42
N HIS A 172 -3.47 -23.12 4.88
CA HIS A 172 -4.57 -24.06 4.69
C HIS A 172 -5.20 -24.02 3.30
N GLY A 173 -4.80 -23.08 2.45
CA GLY A 173 -5.34 -22.95 1.08
C GLY A 173 -5.24 -24.26 0.27
N TRP A 174 -4.11 -24.96 0.38
CA TRP A 174 -3.91 -26.26 -0.31
C TRP A 174 -4.79 -27.36 0.25
N ARG A 175 -4.99 -27.39 1.57
CA ARG A 175 -5.91 -28.35 2.20
C ARG A 175 -7.35 -28.07 1.79
N LYS A 176 -7.78 -26.82 1.87
CA LYS A 176 -9.11 -26.38 1.45
C LYS A 176 -9.35 -26.66 -0.03
N PHE A 177 -8.37 -26.37 -0.90
CA PHE A 177 -8.45 -26.66 -2.33
C PHE A 177 -8.62 -28.16 -2.59
N ARG A 178 -7.89 -29.02 -1.86
CA ARG A 178 -8.05 -30.49 -1.96
C ARG A 178 -9.44 -30.96 -1.55
N GLU A 179 -10.02 -30.36 -0.52
CA GLU A 179 -11.36 -30.68 -0.04
C GLU A 179 -12.45 -30.18 -0.98
N GLU A 180 -12.30 -28.98 -1.54
CA GLU A 180 -13.30 -28.33 -2.39
C GLU A 180 -13.21 -28.75 -3.88
N ARG A 181 -12.02 -29.17 -4.34
CA ARG A 181 -11.77 -29.51 -5.74
C ARG A 181 -10.99 -30.82 -5.90
N PRO A 182 -11.52 -31.94 -5.37
CA PRO A 182 -10.87 -33.25 -5.52
C PRO A 182 -10.74 -33.67 -7.00
N ASP A 183 -11.64 -33.19 -7.87
CA ASP A 183 -11.62 -33.38 -9.32
C ASP A 183 -10.36 -32.85 -9.99
N LEU A 184 -9.84 -31.71 -9.54
CA LEU A 184 -8.60 -31.12 -10.06
C LEU A 184 -7.35 -31.75 -9.47
N ILE A 185 -7.40 -32.20 -8.21
CA ILE A 185 -6.27 -32.89 -7.59
C ILE A 185 -5.98 -34.22 -8.30
N ALA A 186 -7.02 -34.97 -8.67
CA ALA A 186 -6.87 -36.22 -9.41
C ALA A 186 -6.25 -36.05 -10.82
N GLN A 187 -6.12 -34.85 -11.33
CA GLN A 187 -5.47 -34.55 -12.61
C GLN A 187 -3.98 -34.22 -12.44
N LEU A 188 -3.49 -34.08 -11.22
CA LEU A 188 -2.10 -33.72 -10.92
C LEU A 188 -1.22 -34.96 -10.62
N ASP A 189 -1.83 -36.14 -10.43
CA ASP A 189 -1.19 -37.46 -10.27
C ASP A 189 -1.08 -38.14 -11.64
#